data_0b17c1012c1998eb2f84355f62cb7040
#
_entry.id   0b17c1012c1998eb2f84355f62cb7040
#
_cell.length_a   1.000
_cell.length_b   1.000
_cell.length_c   1.000
_cell.angle_alpha   90.00
_cell.angle_beta   90.00
_cell.angle_gamma   90.00
#
_symmetry.space_group_name_H-M   'P 1'
#
loop_
_entity.id
_entity.type
_entity.pdbx_description
1 polymer ?
#
loop_
_entity_poly.entity_id
_entity_poly.type
_entity_poly.pdbx_seq_one_letter_code
_entity_poly.pdbx_strand_id
1 'polypeptide(L)'
;MLYAVHCFAEHFPNAFAEPRFGEHRAYWDASVCTLMSSQLFAADGVTLVGSFFVMRAQSLEQVRAFSLNDPFNKANLWKHIEVNPINVRVVNL
;
A
#
# COMPACT_ATOMS: atom_id res chain seq x y z
N MET A 1 14.07 0.08 11.01
CA MET A 1 12.76 0.37 11.60
C MET A 1 11.65 -0.07 10.67
N LEU A 2 10.51 -0.42 11.20
CA LEU A 2 9.38 -0.85 10.40
C LEU A 2 8.35 0.26 10.30
N TYR A 3 7.65 0.28 9.17
CA TYR A 3 6.64 1.30 8.87
C TYR A 3 5.41 0.63 8.27
N ALA A 4 4.23 1.10 8.70
CA ALA A 4 2.97 0.75 8.08
C ALA A 4 2.61 1.80 7.05
N VAL A 5 2.22 1.36 5.86
CA VAL A 5 1.74 2.24 4.79
C VAL A 5 0.31 1.86 4.47
N HIS A 6 -0.59 2.81 4.62
CA HIS A 6 -2.02 2.60 4.45
C HIS A 6 -2.51 3.53 3.34
N CYS A 7 -2.94 2.93 2.22
CA CYS A 7 -3.41 3.65 1.05
C CYS A 7 -4.91 3.47 0.92
N PHE A 8 -5.65 4.58 0.85
CA PHE A 8 -7.10 4.57 0.76
C PHE A 8 -7.57 5.10 -0.57
N ALA A 9 -8.56 4.42 -1.16
CA ALA A 9 -9.33 4.92 -2.28
C ALA A 9 -10.77 5.12 -1.82
N GLU A 10 -11.37 6.26 -2.17
CA GLU A 10 -12.75 6.55 -1.79
C GLU A 10 -13.72 5.67 -2.58
N HIS A 11 -13.40 5.43 -3.84
CA HIS A 11 -14.24 4.68 -4.75
C HIS A 11 -13.35 3.99 -5.78
N PHE A 12 -13.37 2.66 -5.78
CA PHE A 12 -12.50 1.87 -6.63
C PHE A 12 -13.31 0.74 -7.28
N PRO A 13 -14.36 1.10 -8.07
CA PRO A 13 -15.36 0.11 -8.50
C PRO A 13 -14.78 -1.01 -9.36
N ASN A 14 -13.69 -0.76 -10.08
CA ASN A 14 -13.04 -1.73 -10.95
C ASN A 14 -11.53 -1.69 -10.80
N ALA A 15 -11.05 -1.77 -9.57
CA ALA A 15 -9.62 -1.70 -9.29
C ALA A 15 -8.81 -2.72 -10.10
N PHE A 16 -9.34 -3.93 -10.23
CA PHE A 16 -8.65 -5.00 -10.94
C PHE A 16 -8.64 -4.79 -12.45
N ALA A 17 -9.55 -3.98 -12.98
CA ALA A 17 -9.59 -3.61 -14.39
C ALA A 17 -8.81 -2.32 -14.68
N GLU A 18 -8.31 -1.64 -13.64
CA GLU A 18 -7.49 -0.44 -13.78
C GLU A 18 -6.18 -0.83 -14.49
N PRO A 19 -5.81 -0.15 -15.61
CA PRO A 19 -4.62 -0.52 -16.36
C PRO A 19 -3.33 -0.49 -15.54
N ARG A 20 -3.27 0.33 -14.47
CA ARG A 20 -2.09 0.47 -13.63
C ARG A 20 -2.03 -0.52 -12.48
N PHE A 21 -3.04 -1.40 -12.35
CA PHE A 21 -3.09 -2.35 -11.24
C PHE A 21 -1.87 -3.28 -11.22
N GLY A 22 -1.50 -3.83 -12.38
CA GLY A 22 -0.33 -4.67 -12.50
C GLY A 22 0.97 -3.94 -12.20
N GLU A 23 1.09 -2.69 -12.66
CA GLU A 23 2.26 -1.85 -12.39
C GLU A 23 2.38 -1.54 -10.89
N HIS A 24 1.25 -1.21 -10.25
CA HIS A 24 1.19 -0.96 -8.81
C HIS A 24 1.65 -2.19 -8.01
N ARG A 25 1.13 -3.36 -8.34
CA ARG A 25 1.53 -4.60 -7.67
C ARG A 25 3.01 -4.89 -7.87
N ALA A 26 3.49 -4.80 -9.10
CA ALA A 26 4.89 -5.04 -9.41
C ALA A 26 5.82 -4.07 -8.67
N TYR A 27 5.41 -2.82 -8.55
CA TYR A 27 6.21 -1.81 -7.86
C TYR A 27 6.46 -2.19 -6.40
N TRP A 28 5.40 -2.56 -5.68
CA TRP A 28 5.53 -2.95 -4.28
C TRP A 28 6.19 -4.31 -4.10
N ASP A 29 5.81 -5.28 -4.91
CA ASP A 29 6.28 -6.67 -4.79
C ASP A 29 7.76 -6.81 -5.14
N ALA A 30 8.27 -5.97 -6.05
CA ALA A 30 9.68 -6.00 -6.44
C ALA A 30 10.60 -5.39 -5.38
N SER A 31 10.09 -4.60 -4.45
CA SER A 31 10.92 -3.97 -3.44
C SER A 31 11.33 -4.95 -2.35
N VAL A 32 12.63 -5.11 -2.12
CA VAL A 32 13.15 -5.95 -1.03
C VAL A 32 12.80 -5.40 0.34
N CYS A 33 12.40 -4.13 0.42
CA CYS A 33 12.00 -3.49 1.67
C CYS A 33 10.54 -3.76 2.04
N THR A 34 9.74 -4.26 1.11
CA THR A 34 8.34 -4.61 1.37
C THR A 34 8.29 -5.97 2.06
N LEU A 35 7.91 -5.98 3.33
CA LEU A 35 7.81 -7.19 4.14
C LEU A 35 6.44 -7.84 4.08
N MET A 36 5.42 -7.03 3.85
CA MET A 36 4.04 -7.50 3.70
C MET A 36 3.31 -6.57 2.73
N SER A 37 2.53 -7.16 1.85
CA SER A 37 1.67 -6.45 0.91
C SER A 37 0.28 -7.06 1.01
N SER A 38 -0.73 -6.23 1.15
CA SER A 38 -2.11 -6.70 1.30
C SER A 38 -3.10 -5.76 0.64
N GLN A 39 -4.25 -6.31 0.29
CA GLN A 39 -5.39 -5.56 -0.22
C GLN A 39 -6.39 -5.37 0.91
N LEU A 40 -7.04 -4.20 0.92
CA LEU A 40 -8.09 -3.90 1.87
C LEU A 40 -9.44 -3.95 1.18
N PHE A 41 -10.36 -4.69 1.77
CA PHE A 41 -11.70 -4.84 1.24
C PHE A 41 -12.71 -4.18 2.17
N ALA A 42 -13.83 -3.74 1.60
CA ALA A 42 -15.00 -3.34 2.36
C ALA A 42 -15.55 -4.55 3.13
N ALA A 43 -16.58 -4.31 3.95
CA ALA A 43 -17.18 -5.36 4.78
C ALA A 43 -17.74 -6.53 3.95
N ASP A 44 -18.03 -6.34 2.66
CA ASP A 44 -18.47 -7.39 1.75
C ASP A 44 -17.36 -8.41 1.40
N GLY A 45 -16.10 -8.09 1.73
CA GLY A 45 -14.96 -8.95 1.43
C GLY A 45 -14.56 -9.00 -0.04
N VAL A 46 -15.16 -8.18 -0.89
CA VAL A 46 -14.98 -8.22 -2.35
C VAL A 46 -14.58 -6.87 -2.92
N THR A 47 -15.20 -5.78 -2.45
CA THR A 47 -14.94 -4.43 -2.96
C THR A 47 -13.60 -3.92 -2.43
N LEU A 48 -12.64 -3.71 -3.33
CA LEU A 48 -11.33 -3.19 -2.96
C LEU A 48 -11.45 -1.72 -2.56
N VAL A 49 -10.92 -1.36 -1.39
CA VAL A 49 -10.96 0.01 -0.88
C VAL A 49 -9.59 0.57 -0.58
N GLY A 50 -8.54 -0.23 -0.68
CA GLY A 50 -7.20 0.27 -0.43
C GLY A 50 -6.16 -0.83 -0.43
N SER A 51 -4.98 -0.46 0.06
CA SER A 51 -3.85 -1.37 0.24
C SER A 51 -3.15 -1.07 1.56
N PHE A 52 -2.55 -2.09 2.13
CA PHE A 52 -1.79 -1.96 3.36
C PHE A 52 -0.45 -2.69 3.20
N PHE A 53 0.63 -2.00 3.54
CA PHE A 53 1.97 -2.55 3.40
C PHE A 53 2.74 -2.39 4.71
N VAL A 54 3.68 -3.28 4.95
CA VAL A 54 4.68 -3.12 5.99
C VAL A 54 6.05 -3.10 5.31
N MET A 55 6.82 -2.07 5.60
CA MET A 55 8.13 -1.85 5.00
C MET A 55 9.22 -1.73 6.06
N ARG A 56 10.40 -2.22 5.73
CA ARG A 56 11.62 -1.91 6.48
C ARG A 56 12.32 -0.74 5.80
N ALA A 57 12.69 0.28 6.55
CA ALA A 57 13.37 1.44 6.01
C ALA A 57 14.22 2.13 7.07
N GLN A 58 15.08 3.03 6.62
CA GLN A 58 15.95 3.80 7.51
C GLN A 58 15.27 5.04 8.06
N SER A 59 14.27 5.57 7.35
CA SER A 59 13.57 6.78 7.75
C SER A 59 12.16 6.83 7.23
N LEU A 60 11.35 7.67 7.88
CA LEU A 60 9.97 7.95 7.46
C LEU A 60 9.95 8.57 6.05
N GLU A 61 10.90 9.46 5.78
CA GLU A 61 10.99 10.14 4.48
C GLU A 61 11.24 9.16 3.35
N GLN A 62 12.05 8.14 3.59
CA GLN A 62 12.32 7.09 2.60
C GLN A 62 11.02 6.36 2.23
N VAL A 63 10.22 6.02 3.22
CA VAL A 63 8.95 5.31 3.00
C VAL A 63 7.94 6.21 2.29
N ARG A 64 7.85 7.47 2.69
CA ARG A 64 6.98 8.44 2.04
C ARG A 64 7.35 8.63 0.58
N ALA A 65 8.64 8.81 0.28
CA ALA A 65 9.10 8.96 -1.10
C ALA A 65 8.77 7.73 -1.93
N PHE A 66 8.95 6.54 -1.38
CA PHE A 66 8.60 5.30 -2.06
C PHE A 66 7.10 5.25 -2.36
N SER A 67 6.27 5.57 -1.38
CA SER A 67 4.80 5.54 -1.53
C SER A 67 4.31 6.54 -2.57
N LEU A 68 4.93 7.72 -2.63
CA LEU A 68 4.56 8.76 -3.59
C LEU A 68 4.87 8.36 -5.03
N ASN A 69 5.83 7.47 -5.24
CA ASN A 69 6.20 6.98 -6.58
C ASN A 69 5.42 5.74 -7.02
N ASP A 70 4.51 5.25 -6.20
CA ASP A 70 3.56 4.20 -6.59
C ASP A 70 2.79 4.63 -7.85
N PRO A 71 2.71 3.78 -8.90
CA PRO A 71 1.93 4.10 -10.09
C PRO A 71 0.47 4.52 -9.81
N PHE A 72 -0.15 3.92 -8.79
CA PHE A 72 -1.50 4.33 -8.38
C PHE A 72 -1.53 5.74 -7.81
N ASN A 73 -0.51 6.13 -7.05
CA ASN A 73 -0.43 7.49 -6.53
C ASN A 73 -0.18 8.50 -7.65
N LYS A 74 0.69 8.17 -8.60
CA LYS A 74 0.96 9.03 -9.75
C LYS A 74 -0.27 9.24 -10.62
N ALA A 75 -1.20 8.28 -10.61
CA ALA A 75 -2.45 8.36 -11.34
C ALA A 75 -3.57 9.02 -10.51
N ASN A 76 -3.27 9.52 -9.32
CA ASN A 76 -4.24 10.11 -8.37
C ASN A 76 -5.37 9.16 -7.98
N LEU A 77 -5.07 7.86 -7.90
CA LEU A 77 -6.07 6.86 -7.52
C LEU A 77 -6.20 6.74 -6.00
N TRP A 78 -5.14 7.07 -5.25
CA TRP A 78 -5.20 7.11 -3.79
C TRP A 78 -5.75 8.45 -3.32
N LYS A 79 -6.80 8.41 -2.53
CA LYS A 79 -7.33 9.60 -1.88
C LYS A 79 -6.46 10.02 -0.72
N HIS A 80 -5.90 9.06 -0.02
CA HIS A 80 -5.16 9.29 1.21
C HIS A 80 -4.12 8.20 1.41
N ILE A 81 -2.90 8.63 1.80
CA ILE A 81 -1.82 7.72 2.16
C ILE A 81 -1.34 8.12 3.55
N GLU A 82 -1.33 7.16 4.48
CA GLU A 82 -0.76 7.34 5.80
C GLU A 82 0.45 6.45 5.97
N VAL A 83 1.52 7.01 6.54
CA VAL A 83 2.74 6.27 6.87
C VAL A 83 3.03 6.48 8.35
N ASN A 84 3.16 5.39 9.09
CA ASN A 84 3.44 5.41 10.51
C ASN A 84 4.57 4.45 10.85
N PRO A 85 5.51 4.85 11.72
CA PRO A 85 6.42 3.87 12.34
C PRO A 85 5.60 2.89 13.16
N ILE A 86 6.01 1.61 13.13
CA ILE A 86 5.33 0.60 13.92
C ILE A 86 6.31 -0.24 14.71
N ASN A 87 5.83 -0.82 15.80
CA ASN A 87 6.51 -1.84 16.55
C ASN A 87 5.64 -3.10 16.54
N VAL A 88 6.11 -4.13 15.85
CA VAL A 88 5.37 -5.38 15.76
C VAL A 88 5.57 -6.15 17.06
N ARG A 89 4.47 -6.50 17.72
CA ARG A 89 4.51 -7.22 19.00
C ARG A 89 4.27 -8.71 18.82
N VAL A 90 3.35 -9.08 17.93
CA VAL A 90 3.00 -10.47 17.67
C VAL A 90 2.69 -10.65 16.19
N VAL A 91 3.18 -11.72 15.61
CA VAL A 91 2.83 -12.14 14.24
C VAL A 91 2.53 -13.64 14.28
N ASN A 92 1.29 -14.00 13.98
CA ASN A 92 0.81 -15.38 13.96
C ASN A 92 0.00 -15.66 12.69
N LEU A 93 0.60 -15.32 11.55
CA LEU A 93 -0.04 -15.55 10.25
C LEU A 93 -0.05 -17.01 9.84
#